data_aa4b6a3a6f7db79ab2a3cd9d06a1f8e0
#
_entry.id   aa4b6a3a6f7db79ab2a3cd9d06a1f8e0
#
_cell.length_a   1.000
_cell.length_b   1.000
_cell.length_c   1.000
_cell.angle_alpha   90.00
_cell.angle_beta   90.00
_cell.angle_gamma   90.00
#
_symmetry.space_group_name_H-M   'P 1'
#
loop_
_entity.id
_entity.type
_entity.pdbx_description
1 polymer ?
#
loop_
_entity_poly.entity_id
_entity_poly.type
_entity_poly.pdbx_seq_one_letter_code
_entity_poly.pdbx_strand_id
1 'polypeptide(L)'
;MTICTLTSSAEQQINTICKEHNVIAVTLNLKGGGCAGFEYDWGTISDAQDIEEGDEIIATNEGFNFVISKHSLMFLIGTEVDYVKSLVGSNFEIRNPNAQSSCG
;
A
#
# COMPACT_ATOMS: atom_id res chain seq x y z
N MET A 1 8.74 -8.50 -12.58
CA MET A 1 7.80 -9.18 -11.70
C MET A 1 7.14 -8.18 -10.77
N THR A 2 5.83 -8.24 -10.68
CA THR A 2 5.10 -7.31 -9.85
C THR A 2 5.07 -7.84 -8.42
N ILE A 3 5.57 -7.07 -7.47
CA ILE A 3 5.56 -7.48 -6.08
C ILE A 3 4.16 -7.36 -5.51
N CYS A 4 3.51 -6.24 -5.80
CA CYS A 4 2.20 -5.94 -5.28
C CYS A 4 1.41 -5.24 -6.38
N THR A 5 0.12 -5.50 -6.45
CA THR A 5 -0.73 -4.87 -7.47
C THR A 5 -1.79 -4.02 -6.80
N LEU A 6 -2.31 -3.07 -7.58
CA LEU A 6 -3.40 -2.21 -7.13
C LEU A 6 -4.64 -2.52 -7.97
N THR A 7 -5.78 -2.65 -7.30
CA THR A 7 -7.04 -2.69 -8.04
C THR A 7 -7.37 -1.30 -8.58
N SER A 8 -8.30 -1.22 -9.53
CA SER A 8 -8.73 0.08 -10.05
C SER A 8 -9.25 0.99 -8.96
N SER A 9 -10.00 0.47 -8.00
CA SER A 9 -10.52 1.30 -6.92
C SER A 9 -9.41 1.76 -5.98
N ALA A 10 -8.41 0.93 -5.72
CA ALA A 10 -7.27 1.36 -4.91
C ALA A 10 -6.48 2.45 -5.63
N GLU A 11 -6.25 2.28 -6.92
CA GLU A 11 -5.53 3.28 -7.70
C GLU A 11 -6.26 4.61 -7.71
N GLN A 12 -7.57 4.59 -7.91
CA GLN A 12 -8.38 5.81 -7.89
C GLN A 12 -8.33 6.49 -6.54
N GLN A 13 -8.38 5.70 -5.47
CA GLN A 13 -8.34 6.27 -4.13
C GLN A 13 -6.98 6.90 -3.83
N ILE A 14 -5.91 6.28 -4.28
CA ILE A 14 -4.57 6.86 -4.14
C ILE A 14 -4.50 8.19 -4.89
N ASN A 15 -5.02 8.23 -6.10
CA ASN A 15 -5.07 9.49 -6.87
C ASN A 15 -5.86 10.56 -6.13
N THR A 16 -6.99 10.19 -5.55
CA THR A 16 -7.83 11.11 -4.80
C THR A 16 -7.10 11.66 -3.57
N ILE A 17 -6.47 10.78 -2.81
CA ILE A 17 -5.72 11.20 -1.63
C ILE A 17 -4.60 12.16 -2.01
N CYS A 18 -3.87 11.85 -3.07
CA CYS A 18 -2.78 12.71 -3.50
C CYS A 18 -3.26 14.08 -3.93
N LYS A 19 -4.38 14.14 -4.60
CA LYS A 19 -4.96 15.42 -5.01
C LYS A 19 -5.48 16.22 -3.82
N GLU A 20 -6.17 15.56 -2.91
CA GLU A 20 -6.78 16.23 -1.77
C GLU A 20 -5.75 16.74 -0.79
N HIS A 21 -4.68 16.02 -0.59
CA HIS A 21 -3.66 16.37 0.39
C HIS A 21 -2.43 17.04 -0.24
N ASN A 22 -2.45 17.21 -1.54
CA ASN A 22 -1.36 17.84 -2.27
C ASN A 22 -0.03 17.11 -2.03
N VAL A 23 -0.07 15.80 -2.14
CA VAL A 23 1.10 14.95 -1.98
C VAL A 23 1.33 14.15 -3.27
N ILE A 24 2.49 13.54 -3.40
CA ILE A 24 2.85 12.82 -4.63
C ILE A 24 2.69 11.33 -4.50
N ALA A 25 2.59 10.82 -3.29
CA ALA A 25 2.54 9.38 -3.07
C ALA A 25 1.80 9.03 -1.80
N VAL A 26 1.22 7.83 -1.81
CA VAL A 26 0.69 7.17 -0.61
C VAL A 26 1.66 6.05 -0.27
N THR A 27 1.97 5.88 0.99
CA THR A 27 2.94 4.88 1.43
C THR A 27 2.30 3.80 2.27
N LEU A 28 2.90 2.62 2.20
CA LEU A 28 2.50 1.51 3.06
C LEU A 28 3.73 0.91 3.71
N ASN A 29 3.66 0.73 5.00
CA ASN A 29 4.70 0.11 5.77
C ASN A 29 4.06 -0.87 6.74
N LEU A 30 4.79 -1.90 7.12
CA LEU A 30 4.30 -2.85 8.13
C LEU A 30 5.01 -2.58 9.43
N LYS A 31 4.24 -2.54 10.49
CA LYS A 31 4.76 -2.39 11.85
C LYS A 31 4.48 -3.63 12.65
N GLY A 32 5.26 -3.81 13.69
CA GLY A 32 5.11 -4.92 14.60
C GLY A 32 5.71 -6.17 14.01
N GLY A 33 5.22 -7.28 14.44
CA GLY A 33 5.74 -8.53 13.95
C GLY A 33 5.14 -9.70 14.64
N GLY A 34 5.50 -10.86 14.14
CA GLY A 34 5.00 -12.09 14.67
C GLY A 34 3.61 -12.40 14.19
N CYS A 35 3.10 -13.43 14.77
CA CYS A 35 1.89 -14.03 14.27
C CYS A 35 0.66 -13.25 14.51
N ALA A 36 0.66 -12.49 15.56
CA ALA A 36 -0.55 -11.84 15.96
C ALA A 36 -0.79 -10.55 15.27
N GLY A 37 0.16 -10.16 14.42
CA GLY A 37 -0.29 -9.05 13.87
C GLY A 37 0.66 -8.06 13.41
N PHE A 38 0.88 -8.06 12.13
CA PHE A 38 1.37 -6.88 11.50
C PHE A 38 0.26 -5.85 11.48
N GLU A 39 0.63 -4.61 11.71
CA GLU A 39 -0.27 -3.51 11.48
C GLU A 39 0.19 -2.80 10.23
N TYR A 40 -0.76 -2.39 9.40
CA TYR A 40 -0.45 -1.61 8.22
C TYR A 40 -0.37 -0.14 8.62
N ASP A 41 0.74 0.48 8.27
CA ASP A 41 0.96 1.89 8.56
C ASP A 41 0.91 2.65 7.25
N TRP A 42 -0.11 3.45 7.08
CA TRP A 42 -0.33 4.22 5.86
C TRP A 42 0.14 5.65 6.07
N GLY A 43 0.75 6.21 5.05
CA GLY A 43 1.23 7.57 5.12
C GLY A 43 1.25 8.22 3.75
N THR A 44 1.81 9.39 3.68
CA THR A 44 1.94 10.13 2.42
C THR A 44 3.34 10.71 2.30
N ILE A 45 3.73 10.98 1.05
CA ILE A 45 5.01 11.63 0.74
C ILE A 45 4.70 12.84 -0.13
N SER A 46 5.19 14.01 0.29
CA SER A 46 5.01 15.22 -0.49
C SER A 46 6.24 15.60 -1.31
N ASP A 47 7.38 14.98 -1.02
CA ASP A 47 8.63 15.27 -1.72
C ASP A 47 9.26 13.97 -2.18
N ALA A 48 9.63 13.89 -3.44
CA ALA A 48 10.25 12.69 -3.99
C ALA A 48 11.55 12.32 -3.29
N GLN A 49 12.20 13.26 -2.66
CA GLN A 49 13.44 12.98 -1.91
C GLN A 49 13.19 12.11 -0.69
N ASP A 50 11.95 12.03 -0.22
CA ASP A 50 11.61 11.19 0.91
C ASP A 50 11.41 9.73 0.53
N ILE A 51 11.44 9.41 -0.75
CA ILE A 51 11.41 8.02 -1.20
C ILE A 51 12.83 7.47 -1.11
N GLU A 52 13.00 6.41 -0.36
CA GLU A 52 14.32 5.85 -0.14
C GLU A 52 14.71 4.88 -1.24
N GLU A 53 16.00 4.74 -1.45
CA GLU A 53 16.49 3.78 -2.41
C GLU A 53 16.10 2.37 -1.95
N GLY A 54 15.60 1.60 -2.88
CA GLY A 54 15.14 0.24 -2.57
C GLY A 54 13.65 0.12 -2.30
N ASP A 55 12.97 1.24 -2.06
CA ASP A 55 11.53 1.21 -1.91
C ASP A 55 10.88 0.82 -3.23
N GLU A 56 9.77 0.10 -3.15
CA GLU A 56 9.02 -0.27 -4.34
C GLU A 56 8.04 0.84 -4.68
N ILE A 57 8.06 1.27 -5.93
CA ILE A 57 7.22 2.36 -6.39
C ILE A 57 6.29 1.84 -7.48
N ILE A 58 5.00 1.99 -7.27
CA ILE A 58 3.98 1.61 -8.24
C ILE A 58 3.29 2.89 -8.71
N ALA A 59 3.49 3.25 -9.96
CA ALA A 59 2.91 4.47 -10.50
C ALA A 59 1.43 4.27 -10.80
N THR A 60 0.65 5.31 -10.54
CA THR A 60 -0.77 5.30 -10.90
C THR A 60 -0.96 5.88 -12.30
N ASN A 61 -2.17 5.72 -12.82
CA ASN A 61 -2.51 6.23 -14.14
C ASN A 61 -2.57 7.75 -14.22
N GLU A 62 -2.53 8.44 -13.08
CA GLU A 62 -2.56 9.91 -13.05
C GLU A 62 -1.21 10.51 -12.62
N GLY A 63 -0.17 9.71 -12.59
CA GLY A 63 1.17 10.22 -12.28
C GLY A 63 1.52 10.28 -10.80
N PHE A 64 0.66 9.78 -9.95
CA PHE A 64 0.98 9.63 -8.53
C PHE A 64 1.61 8.27 -8.29
N ASN A 65 2.00 8.01 -7.07
CA ASN A 65 2.72 6.79 -6.74
C ASN A 65 2.18 6.12 -5.49
N PHE A 66 2.30 4.81 -5.46
CA PHE A 66 2.10 4.03 -4.25
C PHE A 66 3.47 3.46 -3.89
N VAL A 67 3.95 3.74 -2.70
CA VAL A 67 5.31 3.39 -2.29
C VAL A 67 5.26 2.40 -1.14
N ILE A 68 5.95 1.29 -1.30
CA ILE A 68 6.06 0.29 -0.25
C ILE A 68 7.48 0.34 0.29
N SER A 69 7.61 0.48 1.60
CA SER A 69 8.91 0.51 2.25
C SER A 69 9.70 -0.75 1.93
N LYS A 70 10.98 -0.59 1.63
CA LYS A 70 11.85 -1.72 1.35
C LYS A 70 11.87 -2.74 2.47
N HIS A 71 11.63 -2.31 3.69
CA HIS A 71 11.60 -3.24 4.82
C HIS A 71 10.35 -4.08 4.87
N SER A 72 9.32 -3.68 4.15
CA SER A 72 8.04 -4.38 4.13
C SER A 72 7.83 -5.23 2.89
N LEU A 73 8.68 -5.08 1.88
CA LEU A 73 8.48 -5.73 0.59
C LEU A 73 8.34 -7.23 0.69
N MET A 74 9.17 -7.86 1.50
CA MET A 74 9.17 -9.31 1.64
C MET A 74 7.81 -9.84 2.09
N PHE A 75 7.08 -9.07 2.88
CA PHE A 75 5.80 -9.49 3.42
C PHE A 75 4.63 -9.18 2.49
N LEU A 76 4.89 -8.41 1.44
CA LEU A 76 3.83 -7.97 0.54
C LEU A 76 3.96 -8.55 -0.86
N ILE A 77 4.91 -9.44 -1.09
CA ILE A 77 5.08 -10.10 -2.37
C ILE A 77 3.84 -10.91 -2.69
N GLY A 78 3.28 -10.70 -3.86
CA GLY A 78 2.10 -11.43 -4.31
C GLY A 78 0.79 -10.89 -3.78
N THR A 79 0.80 -9.77 -3.09
CA THR A 79 -0.44 -9.20 -2.56
C THR A 79 -1.10 -8.27 -3.56
N GLU A 80 -2.35 -7.97 -3.28
CA GLU A 80 -3.13 -7.01 -4.04
C GLU A 80 -3.74 -6.01 -3.06
N VAL A 81 -3.64 -4.73 -3.38
CA VAL A 81 -4.25 -3.67 -2.58
C VAL A 81 -5.56 -3.28 -3.23
N ASP A 82 -6.62 -3.29 -2.46
CA ASP A 82 -7.94 -2.91 -2.91
C ASP A 82 -8.49 -1.81 -1.99
N TYR A 83 -9.42 -1.04 -2.47
CA TYR A 83 -10.12 -0.05 -1.67
C TYR A 83 -11.59 -0.44 -1.63
N VAL A 84 -12.07 -0.77 -0.45
CA VAL A 84 -13.39 -1.35 -0.27
C VAL A 84 -14.29 -0.35 0.44
N LYS A 85 -15.48 -0.16 -0.11
CA LYS A 85 -16.51 0.68 0.51
C LYS A 85 -17.59 -0.22 1.05
N SER A 86 -17.98 0.05 2.29
CA SER A 86 -19.03 -0.72 2.94
C SER A 86 -19.92 0.21 3.73
N LEU A 87 -20.97 -0.37 4.31
CA LEU A 87 -21.91 0.42 5.11
C LEU A 87 -21.26 1.01 6.36
N VAL A 88 -20.21 0.38 6.84
CA VAL A 88 -19.54 0.85 8.05
C VAL A 88 -18.34 1.75 7.75
N GLY A 89 -18.05 1.99 6.50
CA GLY A 89 -16.96 2.86 6.12
C GLY A 89 -16.17 2.33 4.94
N SER A 90 -15.09 3.00 4.62
CA SER A 90 -14.25 2.65 3.49
C SER A 90 -12.82 2.52 3.95
N ASN A 91 -12.12 1.55 3.43
CA ASN A 91 -10.72 1.34 3.81
C ASN A 91 -9.98 0.54 2.75
N PHE A 92 -8.66 0.65 2.79
CA PHE A 92 -7.81 -0.20 1.97
C PHE A 92 -7.76 -1.60 2.57
N GLU A 93 -7.76 -2.60 1.71
CA GLU A 93 -7.58 -3.98 2.10
C GLU A 93 -6.38 -4.56 1.38
N ILE A 94 -5.59 -5.32 2.09
CA ILE A 94 -4.45 -6.03 1.52
C ILE A 94 -4.86 -7.48 1.39
N ARG A 95 -4.90 -7.99 0.17
CA ARG A 95 -5.26 -9.38 -0.07
C ARG A 95 -4.02 -10.16 -0.44
N ASN A 96 -3.83 -11.26 0.21
CA ASN A 96 -2.72 -12.12 -0.10
C ASN A 96 -3.25 -13.51 -0.41
N PRO A 97 -3.43 -13.83 -1.69
CA PRO A 97 -4.01 -15.11 -2.08
C PRO A 97 -3.14 -16.29 -1.68
N ASN A 98 -1.88 -16.05 -1.39
CA ASN A 98 -0.98 -17.11 -0.98
C ASN A 98 -0.82 -17.18 0.54
N ALA A 99 -1.52 -16.34 1.29
CA ALA A 99 -1.38 -16.34 2.72
C ALA A 99 -2.00 -17.58 3.31
N GLN A 100 -1.24 -18.21 4.13
CA GLN A 100 -1.76 -19.26 5.00
C GLN A 100 -2.16 -18.54 6.27
N SER A 101 -3.12 -19.05 6.89
CA SER A 101 -3.51 -18.46 8.08
C SER A 101 -2.51 -18.65 9.09
N SER A 102 -1.82 -18.53 9.33
CA SER A 102 -1.11 -18.60 9.92
C SER A 102 -0.34 -18.63 10.79
N CYS A 103 -0.29 -18.25 11.60
CA CYS A 103 0.45 -18.35 12.69
C CYS A 103 0.00 -19.22 13.62
N GLY A 104 -0.25 -19.99 13.21
CA GLY A 104 -0.78 -20.74 14.08
C GLY A 104 -1.18 -21.65 14.07
#